data_09afe275edd4439a06e3a05cbc5bf71a
#
_entry.id   09afe275edd4439a06e3a05cbc5bf71a
#
_cell.length_a   1.000
_cell.length_b   1.000
_cell.length_c   1.000
_cell.angle_alpha   90.00
_cell.angle_beta   90.00
_cell.angle_gamma   90.00
#
_symmetry.space_group_name_H-M   'P 1'
#
loop_
_entity.id
_entity.type
_entity.pdbx_description
1 polymer ?
#
loop_
_entity_poly.entity_id
_entity_poly.type
_entity_poly.pdbx_seq_one_letter_code
_entity_poly.pdbx_strand_id
1 'polypeptide(L)'
;MKRIIYILLGIFSLIACQQHELPEQDGCVLELNLSCAYVPVVTTRAIDVDLAITILDAEGKVYKRIPAGKVPDVIPMRAGTFTLCAHTDNLDTWKEANNGRGEACYYASEEVTIQFGERGYLSMSVPMTNYAVGLELPEDFDNLFASHQLSIVSGDRDVEIQEGENAYFDVADGGFTYALSVTNNDGDSHTQEGVLFSEVEKGKLYLISYDYGLRAVSHEQ
;
A
#
# COMPACT_ATOMS: atom_id res chain seq x y z
N MET A 1 84.16 15.64 -1.66
CA MET A 1 83.30 14.57 -2.15
C MET A 1 82.04 14.54 -1.29
N LYS A 2 81.00 15.19 -1.73
CA LYS A 2 79.72 15.27 -1.01
C LYS A 2 78.73 14.25 -1.64
N ARG A 3 78.31 13.26 -0.87
CA ARG A 3 77.30 12.30 -1.27
C ARG A 3 75.89 12.88 -1.00
N ILE A 4 75.17 13.14 -2.04
CA ILE A 4 73.75 13.57 -1.97
C ILE A 4 72.91 12.33 -1.91
N ILE A 5 72.22 12.15 -0.78
CA ILE A 5 71.19 11.10 -0.60
C ILE A 5 69.88 11.69 -1.01
N TYR A 6 69.31 11.21 -2.10
CA TYR A 6 67.91 11.50 -2.50
C TYR A 6 66.94 10.61 -1.70
N ILE A 7 66.20 11.20 -0.79
CA ILE A 7 65.10 10.57 -0.12
C ILE A 7 63.89 10.74 -1.04
N LEU A 8 63.47 9.62 -1.66
CA LEU A 8 62.24 9.56 -2.44
C LEU A 8 61.09 9.47 -1.44
N LEU A 9 60.37 10.57 -1.22
CA LEU A 9 59.15 10.58 -0.42
C LEU A 9 58.00 10.09 -1.31
N GLY A 10 57.70 8.80 -1.19
CA GLY A 10 56.49 8.22 -1.80
C GLY A 10 55.25 8.76 -1.11
N ILE A 11 54.53 9.66 -1.77
CA ILE A 11 53.20 10.08 -1.35
C ILE A 11 52.26 8.96 -1.67
N PHE A 12 51.95 8.12 -0.67
CA PHE A 12 50.82 7.23 -0.70
C PHE A 12 49.54 8.07 -0.54
N SER A 13 48.89 8.36 -1.64
CA SER A 13 47.54 8.89 -1.63
C SER A 13 46.61 7.80 -1.11
N LEU A 14 46.36 7.76 0.17
CA LEU A 14 45.24 7.01 0.75
C LEU A 14 43.95 7.67 0.25
N ILE A 15 43.37 7.10 -0.78
CA ILE A 15 41.98 7.35 -1.11
C ILE A 15 41.17 6.69 0.03
N ALA A 16 40.98 7.45 1.11
CA ALA A 16 39.98 7.11 2.09
C ALA A 16 38.63 7.18 1.38
N CYS A 17 38.05 6.01 1.11
CA CYS A 17 36.57 5.91 0.94
C CYS A 17 36.02 6.61 2.18
N GLN A 18 35.47 7.80 1.99
CA GLN A 18 34.56 8.38 2.97
C GLN A 18 33.31 7.51 2.98
N GLN A 19 33.35 6.43 3.77
CA GLN A 19 32.13 5.95 4.36
C GLN A 19 31.55 7.16 5.10
N HIS A 20 30.42 7.63 4.66
CA HIS A 20 29.59 8.54 5.41
C HIS A 20 29.21 7.77 6.68
N GLU A 21 30.05 7.81 7.68
CA GLU A 21 29.73 7.45 9.04
C GLU A 21 28.59 8.41 9.43
N LEU A 22 27.37 7.87 9.43
CA LEU A 22 26.27 8.51 10.11
C LEU A 22 26.77 8.80 11.53
N PRO A 23 26.59 10.03 12.07
CA PRO A 23 27.03 10.35 13.41
C PRO A 23 26.51 9.25 14.35
N GLU A 24 27.41 8.72 15.17
CA GLU A 24 27.07 7.78 16.25
C GLU A 24 26.00 8.44 17.11
N GLN A 25 24.75 8.16 16.82
CA GLN A 25 23.61 8.59 17.60
C GLN A 25 23.44 7.58 18.71
N ASP A 26 24.14 7.79 19.82
CA ASP A 26 23.91 7.11 21.12
C ASP A 26 23.95 5.58 21.11
N GLY A 27 24.39 4.94 20.02
CA GLY A 27 24.43 3.48 19.88
C GLY A 27 23.04 2.80 19.89
N CYS A 28 21.96 3.59 19.77
CA CYS A 28 20.61 3.08 19.74
C CYS A 28 20.20 2.70 18.31
N VAL A 29 19.51 1.58 18.19
CA VAL A 29 18.96 1.10 16.90
C VAL A 29 17.55 0.61 17.08
N LEU A 30 16.75 0.70 16.03
CA LEU A 30 15.41 0.13 15.94
C LEU A 30 15.42 -0.94 14.85
N GLU A 31 15.09 -2.18 15.22
CA GLU A 31 14.77 -3.24 14.28
C GLU A 31 13.27 -3.21 13.98
N LEU A 32 12.93 -3.17 12.69
CA LEU A 32 11.57 -3.01 12.23
C LEU A 32 11.15 -4.22 11.39
N ASN A 33 10.01 -4.82 11.76
CA ASN A 33 9.35 -5.84 10.97
C ASN A 33 7.95 -5.33 10.57
N LEU A 34 7.73 -5.19 9.27
CA LEU A 34 6.47 -4.72 8.70
C LEU A 34 5.74 -5.86 8.01
N SER A 35 4.44 -5.96 8.23
CA SER A 35 3.56 -6.85 7.48
C SER A 35 2.31 -6.08 7.05
N CYS A 36 1.94 -6.18 5.78
CA CYS A 36 0.68 -5.64 5.29
C CYS A 36 -0.44 -6.64 5.60
N ALA A 37 -1.48 -6.15 6.27
CA ALA A 37 -2.69 -6.93 6.50
C ALA A 37 -3.70 -6.58 5.41
N TYR A 38 -3.80 -7.45 4.42
CA TYR A 38 -4.88 -7.50 3.45
C TYR A 38 -5.67 -8.76 3.70
N VAL A 39 -7.00 -8.68 3.73
CA VAL A 39 -7.86 -9.86 3.81
C VAL A 39 -8.39 -10.13 2.40
N PRO A 40 -7.71 -10.95 1.59
CA PRO A 40 -8.27 -11.37 0.32
C PRO A 40 -9.31 -12.45 0.60
N VAL A 41 -10.48 -12.31 0.04
CA VAL A 41 -11.28 -13.46 -0.29
C VAL A 41 -10.55 -14.11 -1.48
N VAL A 42 -9.80 -15.19 -1.18
CA VAL A 42 -9.12 -16.05 -2.17
C VAL A 42 -8.06 -15.38 -3.07
N THR A 43 -6.85 -15.14 -2.56
CA THR A 43 -5.61 -15.36 -3.32
C THR A 43 -4.43 -15.55 -2.38
N THR A 44 -3.64 -16.60 -2.58
CA THR A 44 -2.46 -17.00 -1.82
C THR A 44 -1.19 -16.17 -2.13
N ARG A 45 -1.32 -14.92 -2.49
CA ARG A 45 -0.17 -14.03 -2.72
C ARG A 45 -0.10 -13.00 -1.62
N ALA A 46 0.98 -13.05 -0.83
CA ALA A 46 1.41 -11.89 -0.06
C ALA A 46 1.56 -10.71 -1.05
N ILE A 47 0.83 -9.63 -0.82
CA ILE A 47 0.99 -8.42 -1.61
C ILE A 47 2.28 -7.79 -1.11
N ASP A 48 3.28 -7.75 -1.97
CA ASP A 48 4.55 -7.05 -1.72
C ASP A 48 4.27 -5.55 -1.93
N VAL A 49 3.89 -4.87 -0.84
CA VAL A 49 3.63 -3.43 -0.85
C VAL A 49 4.83 -2.72 -0.25
N ASP A 50 5.46 -1.90 -1.05
CA ASP A 50 6.52 -1.02 -0.59
C ASP A 50 5.94 0.08 0.32
N LEU A 51 6.33 0.04 1.60
CA LEU A 51 5.92 1.03 2.59
C LEU A 51 7.01 2.07 2.82
N ALA A 52 6.59 3.32 2.99
CA ALA A 52 7.41 4.40 3.52
C ALA A 52 7.29 4.45 5.05
N ILE A 53 8.33 4.96 5.71
CA ILE A 53 8.32 5.18 7.16
C ILE A 53 8.53 6.66 7.44
N THR A 54 7.62 7.25 8.22
CA THR A 54 7.78 8.55 8.83
C THR A 54 7.91 8.37 10.34
N ILE A 55 9.01 8.85 10.91
CA ILE A 55 9.27 8.81 12.36
C ILE A 55 9.08 10.22 12.90
N LEU A 56 8.20 10.35 13.90
CA LEU A 56 7.95 11.60 14.61
C LEU A 56 8.58 11.52 16.00
N ASP A 57 9.10 12.64 16.49
CA ASP A 57 9.55 12.76 17.89
C ASP A 57 8.36 12.96 18.85
N ALA A 58 8.64 13.06 20.13
CA ALA A 58 7.63 13.21 21.17
C ALA A 58 6.76 14.49 21.02
N GLU A 59 7.26 15.50 20.33
CA GLU A 59 6.56 16.74 20.00
C GLU A 59 5.77 16.66 18.69
N GLY A 60 5.77 15.47 18.01
CA GLY A 60 5.09 15.24 16.73
C GLY A 60 5.82 15.82 15.53
N LYS A 61 7.08 16.27 15.69
CA LYS A 61 7.90 16.77 14.60
C LYS A 61 8.56 15.62 13.87
N VAL A 62 8.70 15.74 12.54
CA VAL A 62 9.40 14.74 11.74
C VAL A 62 10.87 14.65 12.17
N TYR A 63 11.22 13.50 12.75
CA TYR A 63 12.60 13.12 13.08
C TYR A 63 13.30 12.52 11.85
N LYS A 64 12.63 11.60 11.14
CA LYS A 64 13.20 10.92 9.97
C LYS A 64 12.10 10.49 8.99
N ARG A 65 12.43 10.51 7.69
CA ARG A 65 11.60 9.91 6.64
C ARG A 65 12.42 8.91 5.84
N ILE A 66 11.86 7.75 5.57
CA ILE A 66 12.45 6.68 4.78
C ILE A 66 11.46 6.36 3.65
N PRO A 67 11.84 6.59 2.39
CA PRO A 67 10.94 6.35 1.25
C PRO A 67 10.57 4.87 1.11
N ALA A 68 9.46 4.60 0.45
CA ALA A 68 9.03 3.26 0.08
C ALA A 68 10.12 2.48 -0.67
N GLY A 69 10.26 1.20 -0.39
CA GLY A 69 11.30 0.33 -0.95
C GLY A 69 12.73 0.64 -0.49
N LYS A 70 12.91 1.54 0.50
CA LYS A 70 14.22 1.93 1.07
C LYS A 70 14.32 1.67 2.58
N VAL A 71 13.32 1.01 3.16
CA VAL A 71 13.31 0.74 4.60
C VAL A 71 14.35 -0.32 4.95
N PRO A 72 15.38 0.01 5.75
CA PRO A 72 16.37 -0.97 6.18
C PRO A 72 15.85 -1.78 7.37
N ASP A 73 16.38 -2.99 7.55
CA ASP A 73 16.05 -3.85 8.70
C ASP A 73 16.38 -3.19 10.05
N VAL A 74 17.38 -2.29 10.05
CA VAL A 74 17.86 -1.60 11.25
C VAL A 74 17.94 -0.11 10.99
N ILE A 75 17.24 0.65 11.82
CA ILE A 75 17.20 2.12 11.72
C ILE A 75 18.03 2.71 12.87
N PRO A 76 19.13 3.45 12.60
CA PRO A 76 19.85 4.20 13.63
C PRO A 76 18.94 5.27 14.23
N MET A 77 18.84 5.27 15.56
CA MET A 77 17.97 6.14 16.34
C MET A 77 18.78 6.82 17.49
N ARG A 78 18.22 7.84 18.09
CA ARG A 78 18.63 8.33 19.43
C ARG A 78 17.73 7.72 20.49
N ALA A 79 18.14 7.79 21.75
CA ALA A 79 17.25 7.48 22.86
C ALA A 79 16.07 8.46 22.91
N GLY A 80 14.90 7.97 23.24
CA GLY A 80 13.66 8.77 23.33
C GLY A 80 12.40 8.00 22.94
N THR A 81 11.28 8.70 22.98
CA THR A 81 9.99 8.20 22.54
C THR A 81 9.68 8.76 21.15
N PHE A 82 9.22 7.90 20.26
CA PHE A 82 8.92 8.20 18.86
C PHE A 82 7.60 7.58 18.45
N THR A 83 6.92 8.22 17.50
CA THR A 83 5.80 7.61 16.77
C THR A 83 6.28 7.20 15.39
N LEU A 84 6.23 5.89 15.10
CA LEU A 84 6.46 5.37 13.77
C LEU A 84 5.15 5.32 13.00
N CYS A 85 5.15 5.93 11.81
CA CYS A 85 4.05 5.83 10.86
C CYS A 85 4.55 5.05 9.64
N ALA A 86 3.99 3.87 9.39
CA ALA A 86 4.22 3.10 8.19
C ALA A 86 3.04 3.33 7.22
N HIS A 87 3.33 3.67 5.97
CA HIS A 87 2.30 4.05 5.01
C HIS A 87 2.74 3.87 3.56
N THR A 88 1.78 3.76 2.65
CA THR A 88 2.04 3.91 1.21
C THR A 88 2.27 5.37 0.84
N ASP A 89 3.04 5.64 -0.20
CA ASP A 89 3.36 7.01 -0.64
C ASP A 89 2.14 7.76 -1.24
N ASN A 90 1.05 7.05 -1.51
CA ASN A 90 -0.16 7.53 -2.18
C ASN A 90 -1.29 8.02 -1.25
N LEU A 91 -1.04 8.22 0.06
CA LEU A 91 -2.09 8.57 1.04
C LEU A 91 -3.03 9.70 0.61
N ASP A 92 -2.50 10.69 -0.09
CA ASP A 92 -3.26 11.87 -0.52
C ASP A 92 -3.74 11.78 -1.99
N THR A 93 -3.21 10.83 -2.77
CA THR A 93 -3.41 10.75 -4.23
C THR A 93 -3.99 9.43 -4.73
N TRP A 94 -4.23 8.48 -3.83
CA TRP A 94 -4.69 7.14 -4.19
C TRP A 94 -5.98 7.11 -5.02
N LYS A 95 -6.87 8.10 -4.84
CA LYS A 95 -8.15 8.19 -5.56
C LYS A 95 -7.97 8.42 -7.06
N GLU A 96 -6.89 9.08 -7.46
CA GLU A 96 -6.59 9.47 -8.83
C GLU A 96 -5.79 8.39 -9.60
N ALA A 97 -5.25 7.42 -8.88
CA ALA A 97 -4.46 6.35 -9.46
C ALA A 97 -5.29 5.47 -10.41
N ASN A 98 -4.61 4.75 -11.30
CA ASN A 98 -5.21 3.77 -12.22
C ASN A 98 -6.39 4.34 -13.02
N ASN A 99 -6.25 5.54 -13.59
CA ASN A 99 -7.29 6.24 -14.34
C ASN A 99 -8.55 6.55 -13.51
N GLY A 100 -8.37 6.91 -12.25
CA GLY A 100 -9.47 7.23 -11.34
C GLY A 100 -10.11 6.04 -10.64
N ARG A 101 -9.65 4.80 -10.90
CA ARG A 101 -10.09 3.62 -10.14
C ARG A 101 -9.55 3.60 -8.71
N GLY A 102 -8.50 4.36 -8.47
CA GLY A 102 -7.82 4.37 -7.19
C GLY A 102 -6.84 3.20 -7.02
N GLU A 103 -6.24 3.14 -5.86
CA GLU A 103 -5.36 2.04 -5.46
C GLU A 103 -5.41 1.78 -3.96
N ALA A 104 -4.88 0.63 -3.53
CA ALA A 104 -4.83 0.26 -2.12
C ALA A 104 -3.96 1.26 -1.33
N CYS A 105 -4.48 1.71 -0.21
CA CYS A 105 -3.84 2.67 0.68
C CYS A 105 -3.64 2.03 2.04
N TYR A 106 -2.40 1.99 2.53
CA TYR A 106 -2.04 1.36 3.79
C TYR A 106 -1.51 2.39 4.77
N TYR A 107 -1.89 2.26 6.04
CA TYR A 107 -1.40 3.13 7.11
C TYR A 107 -1.50 2.45 8.48
N ALA A 108 -0.44 2.57 9.26
CA ALA A 108 -0.44 2.29 10.70
C ALA A 108 0.51 3.26 11.41
N SER A 109 0.27 3.49 12.70
CA SER A 109 1.17 4.23 13.56
C SER A 109 1.28 3.57 14.91
N GLU A 110 2.50 3.47 15.45
CA GLU A 110 2.79 2.93 16.76
C GLU A 110 3.84 3.76 17.47
N GLU A 111 3.70 3.85 18.80
CA GLU A 111 4.69 4.50 19.65
C GLU A 111 5.76 3.49 20.09
N VAL A 112 7.01 3.92 20.03
CA VAL A 112 8.16 3.15 20.49
C VAL A 112 9.06 4.01 21.37
N THR A 113 9.50 3.46 22.50
CA THR A 113 10.51 4.10 23.37
C THR A 113 11.80 3.31 23.27
N ILE A 114 12.89 4.00 22.97
CA ILE A 114 14.26 3.47 22.86
C ILE A 114 15.08 4.04 23.99
N GLN A 115 15.68 3.20 24.81
CA GLN A 115 16.55 3.61 25.89
C GLN A 115 17.99 3.74 25.40
N PHE A 116 18.79 4.53 26.13
CA PHE A 116 20.19 4.75 25.78
C PHE A 116 20.98 3.44 25.76
N GLY A 117 21.67 3.19 24.65
CA GLY A 117 22.50 1.99 24.46
C GLY A 117 21.70 0.70 24.19
N GLU A 118 20.39 0.79 24.03
CA GLU A 118 19.53 -0.36 23.77
C GLU A 118 19.16 -0.52 22.29
N ARG A 119 18.80 -1.74 21.94
CA ARG A 119 18.20 -2.11 20.67
C ARG A 119 16.68 -2.21 20.86
N GLY A 120 15.95 -1.33 20.20
CA GLY A 120 14.48 -1.41 20.13
C GLY A 120 14.03 -2.42 19.07
N TYR A 121 12.91 -3.08 19.32
CA TYR A 121 12.24 -3.98 18.37
C TYR A 121 10.80 -3.53 18.20
N LEU A 122 10.36 -3.40 16.95
CA LEU A 122 8.98 -3.07 16.63
C LEU A 122 8.48 -3.95 15.49
N SER A 123 7.35 -4.60 15.70
CA SER A 123 6.65 -5.34 14.67
C SER A 123 5.28 -4.72 14.46
N MET A 124 5.01 -4.21 13.25
CA MET A 124 3.77 -3.50 12.91
C MET A 124 3.00 -4.27 11.85
N SER A 125 1.70 -4.42 12.08
CA SER A 125 0.74 -4.78 11.03
C SER A 125 0.15 -3.51 10.42
N VAL A 126 0.29 -3.35 9.10
CA VAL A 126 -0.15 -2.14 8.40
C VAL A 126 -1.39 -2.47 7.58
N PRO A 127 -2.60 -2.18 8.10
CA PRO A 127 -3.83 -2.49 7.41
C PRO A 127 -4.08 -1.57 6.21
N MET A 128 -4.81 -2.08 5.23
CA MET A 128 -5.40 -1.25 4.19
C MET A 128 -6.48 -0.35 4.80
N THR A 129 -6.49 0.93 4.46
CA THR A 129 -7.37 1.95 5.06
C THR A 129 -8.62 2.24 4.25
N ASN A 130 -8.61 1.91 2.97
CA ASN A 130 -9.75 1.96 2.07
C ASN A 130 -10.35 0.55 1.86
N TYR A 131 -11.39 0.43 1.06
CA TYR A 131 -11.93 -0.85 0.60
C TYR A 131 -11.88 -0.93 -0.93
N ALA A 132 -12.03 -2.13 -1.45
CA ALA A 132 -12.05 -2.38 -2.89
C ALA A 132 -13.36 -3.04 -3.33
N VAL A 133 -13.75 -2.79 -4.57
CA VAL A 133 -14.83 -3.49 -5.27
C VAL A 133 -14.27 -4.06 -6.57
N GLY A 134 -14.54 -5.33 -6.84
CA GLY A 134 -14.12 -6.04 -8.05
C GLY A 134 -15.27 -6.73 -8.74
N LEU A 135 -15.03 -7.20 -9.96
CA LEU A 135 -15.98 -7.98 -10.76
C LEU A 135 -15.41 -9.38 -11.00
N GLU A 136 -16.24 -10.37 -10.75
CA GLU A 136 -15.94 -11.77 -11.06
C GLU A 136 -17.04 -12.32 -11.99
N LEU A 137 -16.62 -12.84 -13.13
CA LEU A 137 -17.51 -13.40 -14.13
C LEU A 137 -17.29 -14.92 -14.25
N PRO A 138 -18.32 -15.71 -14.60
CA PRO A 138 -18.16 -17.13 -14.90
C PRO A 138 -17.22 -17.37 -16.09
N GLU A 139 -16.46 -18.47 -16.08
CA GLU A 139 -15.47 -18.81 -17.13
C GLU A 139 -16.04 -18.84 -18.56
N ASP A 140 -17.34 -19.10 -18.70
CA ASP A 140 -18.05 -19.18 -19.99
C ASP A 140 -18.83 -17.91 -20.35
N PHE A 141 -18.64 -16.83 -19.60
CA PHE A 141 -19.37 -15.57 -19.77
C PHE A 141 -19.24 -15.02 -21.20
N ASP A 142 -18.04 -14.99 -21.76
CA ASP A 142 -17.75 -14.49 -23.10
C ASP A 142 -18.37 -15.32 -24.22
N ASN A 143 -18.84 -16.54 -23.93
CA ASN A 143 -19.59 -17.33 -24.89
C ASN A 143 -21.01 -16.80 -25.13
N LEU A 144 -21.56 -16.08 -24.16
CA LEU A 144 -22.96 -15.60 -24.15
C LEU A 144 -23.03 -14.08 -24.33
N PHE A 145 -22.02 -13.35 -23.88
CA PHE A 145 -22.01 -11.89 -23.86
C PHE A 145 -20.83 -11.33 -24.65
N ALA A 146 -21.10 -10.34 -25.49
CA ALA A 146 -20.10 -9.65 -26.29
C ALA A 146 -19.35 -8.57 -25.50
N SER A 147 -19.99 -8.01 -24.45
CA SER A 147 -19.36 -7.01 -23.59
C SER A 147 -20.06 -6.90 -22.24
N HIS A 148 -19.32 -6.38 -21.27
CA HIS A 148 -19.81 -6.06 -19.95
C HIS A 148 -19.14 -4.79 -19.42
N GLN A 149 -19.75 -4.15 -18.44
CA GLN A 149 -19.21 -2.98 -17.75
C GLN A 149 -19.85 -2.89 -16.37
N LEU A 150 -19.04 -2.79 -15.33
CA LEU A 150 -19.50 -2.54 -13.98
C LEU A 150 -19.22 -1.08 -13.62
N SER A 151 -20.28 -0.30 -13.36
CA SER A 151 -20.21 1.04 -12.77
C SER A 151 -20.46 0.94 -11.28
N ILE A 152 -19.64 1.62 -10.48
CA ILE A 152 -19.71 1.61 -9.01
C ILE A 152 -19.73 3.06 -8.54
N VAL A 153 -20.74 3.40 -7.75
CA VAL A 153 -20.89 4.74 -7.17
C VAL A 153 -20.71 4.67 -5.67
N SER A 154 -19.75 5.45 -5.14
CA SER A 154 -19.51 5.62 -3.71
C SER A 154 -19.12 7.07 -3.41
N GLY A 155 -19.88 7.72 -2.52
CA GLY A 155 -19.74 9.14 -2.26
C GLY A 155 -19.97 9.97 -3.53
N ASP A 156 -18.98 10.75 -3.91
CA ASP A 156 -18.98 11.59 -5.12
C ASP A 156 -18.26 10.93 -6.33
N ARG A 157 -17.81 9.67 -6.17
CA ARG A 157 -17.07 8.95 -7.21
C ARG A 157 -17.98 7.98 -7.95
N ASP A 158 -17.90 8.03 -9.27
CA ASP A 158 -18.47 7.05 -10.20
C ASP A 158 -17.30 6.42 -10.99
N VAL A 159 -17.12 5.12 -10.85
CA VAL A 159 -15.95 4.39 -11.36
C VAL A 159 -16.39 3.18 -12.14
N GLU A 160 -15.89 3.05 -13.36
CA GLU A 160 -16.13 1.91 -14.23
C GLU A 160 -14.95 0.94 -14.19
N ILE A 161 -15.25 -0.36 -14.07
CA ILE A 161 -14.26 -1.43 -14.09
C ILE A 161 -14.69 -2.58 -15.00
N GLN A 162 -13.68 -3.33 -15.43
CA GLN A 162 -13.81 -4.59 -16.14
C GLN A 162 -13.43 -5.77 -15.22
N GLU A 163 -13.67 -6.98 -15.68
CA GLU A 163 -13.20 -8.17 -14.99
C GLU A 163 -11.68 -8.12 -14.74
N GLY A 164 -11.26 -8.55 -13.54
CA GLY A 164 -9.85 -8.52 -13.12
C GLY A 164 -9.35 -7.14 -12.67
N GLU A 165 -10.17 -6.10 -12.75
CA GLU A 165 -9.87 -4.78 -12.22
C GLU A 165 -10.55 -4.56 -10.87
N ASN A 166 -9.94 -3.71 -10.03
CA ASN A 166 -10.53 -3.27 -8.77
C ASN A 166 -10.69 -1.76 -8.76
N ALA A 167 -11.78 -1.28 -8.19
CA ALA A 167 -11.96 0.11 -7.80
C ALA A 167 -11.83 0.25 -6.28
N TYR A 168 -11.18 1.33 -5.82
CA TYR A 168 -10.93 1.56 -4.40
C TYR A 168 -11.69 2.79 -3.92
N PHE A 169 -12.27 2.71 -2.70
CA PHE A 169 -13.14 3.75 -2.15
C PHE A 169 -12.85 3.98 -0.66
N ASP A 170 -13.20 5.16 -0.17
CA ASP A 170 -13.08 5.50 1.23
C ASP A 170 -14.27 4.93 2.02
N VAL A 171 -14.01 4.31 3.15
CA VAL A 171 -15.07 3.85 4.07
C VAL A 171 -15.94 5.02 4.56
N ALA A 172 -15.35 6.22 4.65
CA ALA A 172 -16.09 7.43 5.04
C ALA A 172 -17.18 7.83 4.04
N ASP A 173 -17.12 7.36 2.79
CA ASP A 173 -18.14 7.61 1.76
C ASP A 173 -19.45 6.82 2.00
N GLY A 174 -19.46 5.88 2.98
CA GLY A 174 -20.70 5.27 3.50
C GLY A 174 -21.24 4.11 2.69
N GLY A 175 -20.42 3.43 1.91
CA GLY A 175 -20.80 2.27 1.10
C GLY A 175 -20.87 2.57 -0.39
N PHE A 176 -21.45 1.65 -1.16
CA PHE A 176 -21.52 1.78 -2.62
C PHE A 176 -22.81 1.22 -3.21
N THR A 177 -23.17 1.71 -4.38
CA THR A 177 -24.12 1.10 -5.29
C THR A 177 -23.40 0.66 -6.55
N TYR A 178 -23.97 -0.24 -7.32
CA TYR A 178 -23.40 -0.67 -8.58
C TYR A 178 -24.45 -0.89 -9.66
N ALA A 179 -24.02 -0.83 -10.91
CA ALA A 179 -24.80 -1.19 -12.07
C ALA A 179 -23.94 -2.05 -13.01
N LEU A 180 -24.33 -3.31 -13.22
CA LEU A 180 -23.69 -4.19 -14.18
C LEU A 180 -24.48 -4.18 -15.49
N SER A 181 -23.88 -3.64 -16.54
CA SER A 181 -24.40 -3.64 -17.90
C SER A 181 -23.75 -4.75 -18.70
N VAL A 182 -24.55 -5.57 -19.37
CA VAL A 182 -24.09 -6.65 -20.24
C VAL A 182 -24.77 -6.55 -21.59
N THR A 183 -24.04 -6.91 -22.66
CA THR A 183 -24.60 -6.99 -24.02
C THR A 183 -24.37 -8.40 -24.54
N ASN A 184 -25.43 -9.09 -24.95
CA ASN A 184 -25.32 -10.44 -25.50
C ASN A 184 -24.74 -10.43 -26.93
N ASN A 185 -24.45 -11.61 -27.47
CA ASN A 185 -23.90 -11.74 -28.82
C ASN A 185 -24.89 -11.35 -29.93
N ASP A 186 -26.17 -11.21 -29.63
CA ASP A 186 -27.19 -10.72 -30.56
C ASP A 186 -27.32 -9.19 -30.54
N GLY A 187 -26.63 -8.52 -29.63
CA GLY A 187 -26.62 -7.07 -29.49
C GLY A 187 -27.67 -6.50 -28.51
N ASP A 188 -28.39 -7.36 -27.81
CA ASP A 188 -29.34 -6.92 -26.78
C ASP A 188 -28.58 -6.57 -25.50
N SER A 189 -28.87 -5.42 -24.93
CA SER A 189 -28.25 -4.94 -23.70
C SER A 189 -29.21 -5.02 -22.52
N HIS A 190 -28.67 -5.41 -21.37
CA HIS A 190 -29.37 -5.44 -20.10
C HIS A 190 -28.49 -4.81 -19.03
N THR A 191 -29.11 -3.99 -18.15
CA THR A 191 -28.44 -3.42 -16.99
C THR A 191 -29.14 -3.90 -15.73
N GLN A 192 -28.36 -4.43 -14.81
CA GLN A 192 -28.81 -4.80 -13.47
C GLN A 192 -28.22 -3.83 -12.46
N GLU A 193 -29.10 -3.11 -11.78
CA GLU A 193 -28.72 -2.23 -10.68
C GLU A 193 -28.71 -3.01 -9.38
N GLY A 194 -27.67 -2.80 -8.59
CA GLY A 194 -27.53 -3.37 -7.25
C GLY A 194 -28.06 -2.43 -6.17
N VAL A 195 -28.47 -3.03 -5.08
CA VAL A 195 -28.91 -2.31 -3.87
C VAL A 195 -27.68 -1.68 -3.19
N LEU A 196 -27.87 -0.54 -2.52
CA LEU A 196 -26.85 0.09 -1.70
C LEU A 196 -26.26 -0.90 -0.68
N PHE A 197 -24.98 -1.15 -0.79
CA PHE A 197 -24.20 -1.86 0.21
C PHE A 197 -23.64 -0.84 1.23
N SER A 198 -24.27 -0.75 2.41
CA SER A 198 -24.00 0.31 3.39
C SER A 198 -22.99 -0.06 4.45
N GLU A 199 -22.68 -1.34 4.64
CA GLU A 199 -21.79 -1.83 5.70
C GLU A 199 -20.43 -2.21 5.11
N VAL A 200 -19.63 -1.19 4.72
CA VAL A 200 -18.29 -1.41 4.21
C VAL A 200 -17.25 -1.28 5.32
N GLU A 201 -16.20 -2.10 5.24
CA GLU A 201 -15.11 -2.14 6.18
C GLU A 201 -13.78 -1.86 5.49
N LYS A 202 -12.84 -1.26 6.23
CA LYS A 202 -11.46 -1.08 5.79
C LYS A 202 -10.80 -2.43 5.51
N GLY A 203 -9.97 -2.48 4.47
CA GLY A 203 -9.20 -3.67 4.15
C GLY A 203 -10.01 -4.80 3.52
N LYS A 204 -11.25 -4.57 3.11
CA LYS A 204 -12.10 -5.57 2.46
C LYS A 204 -12.12 -5.40 0.95
N LEU A 205 -12.22 -6.52 0.25
CA LEU A 205 -12.56 -6.60 -1.16
C LEU A 205 -13.99 -7.16 -1.28
N TYR A 206 -14.86 -6.41 -1.91
CA TYR A 206 -16.22 -6.81 -2.24
C TYR A 206 -16.26 -7.26 -3.69
N LEU A 207 -16.56 -8.53 -3.93
CA LEU A 207 -16.68 -9.07 -5.29
C LEU A 207 -18.15 -9.07 -5.72
N ILE A 208 -18.43 -8.43 -6.85
CA ILE A 208 -19.68 -8.50 -7.55
C ILE A 208 -19.58 -9.66 -8.53
N SER A 209 -20.34 -10.72 -8.32
CA SER A 209 -20.34 -11.90 -9.21
C SER A 209 -21.63 -12.03 -9.98
N TYR A 210 -21.52 -12.43 -11.25
CA TYR A 210 -22.65 -12.70 -12.12
C TYR A 210 -23.06 -14.17 -12.05
N ASP A 211 -24.35 -14.44 -11.76
CA ASP A 211 -24.89 -15.79 -11.71
C ASP A 211 -26.00 -15.98 -12.75
N TYR A 212 -25.82 -16.91 -13.68
CA TYR A 212 -26.82 -17.26 -14.70
C TYR A 212 -28.10 -17.85 -14.13
N GLY A 213 -28.02 -18.58 -13.00
CA GLY A 213 -29.12 -19.36 -12.45
C GLY A 213 -30.20 -18.53 -11.81
N LEU A 214 -29.86 -17.37 -11.29
CA LEU A 214 -30.76 -16.50 -10.54
C LEU A 214 -31.23 -15.28 -11.33
N ARG A 215 -30.65 -14.98 -12.49
CA ARG A 215 -30.74 -13.67 -13.15
C ARG A 215 -30.49 -12.55 -12.14
N ALA A 216 -29.63 -12.82 -11.17
CA ALA A 216 -29.32 -11.96 -10.05
C ALA A 216 -27.81 -11.87 -9.89
N VAL A 217 -27.32 -10.70 -9.50
CA VAL A 217 -25.95 -10.50 -9.07
C VAL A 217 -25.87 -10.81 -7.59
N SER A 218 -24.95 -11.69 -7.19
CA SER A 218 -24.64 -11.93 -5.79
C SER A 218 -23.39 -11.15 -5.38
N HIS A 219 -23.25 -10.87 -4.11
CA HIS A 219 -22.04 -10.27 -3.53
C HIS A 219 -21.56 -11.13 -2.37
N GLU A 220 -20.26 -11.38 -2.35
CA GLU A 220 -19.59 -12.05 -1.23
C GLU A 220 -18.69 -11.04 -0.50
N GLN A 221 -18.64 -11.22 0.83
CA GLN A 221 -17.79 -10.43 1.74
C GLN A 221 -16.48 -11.14 2.04
#